data_eb5fa9b4b51634e0d96ed559e37083ce
#
_entry.id   eb5fa9b4b51634e0d96ed559e37083ce
#
_cell.length_a   1.000
_cell.length_b   1.000
_cell.length_c   1.000
_cell.angle_alpha   90.00
_cell.angle_beta   90.00
_cell.angle_gamma   90.00
#
_symmetry.space_group_name_H-M   'P 1'
#
loop_
_entity.id
_entity.type
_entity.pdbx_description
1 polymer ?
#
loop_
_entity_poly.entity_id
_entity_poly.type
_entity_poly.pdbx_seq_one_letter_code
_entity_poly.pdbx_strand_id
1 'polypeptide(L)'
;MNVIENPNKYWEDIAKKLLLHKRIVNVRYLTLEEAQDLGWYERTVAFQTNDGLWFFPSRDDEGNGGGALFTSDEKESCLPVM
;
A
#
# COMPACT_ATOMS: atom_id res chain seq x y z
N MET A 1 -12.63 -28.42 4.34
CA MET A 1 -11.45 -27.58 4.08
C MET A 1 -11.87 -26.36 3.29
N ASN A 2 -11.40 -25.20 3.70
CA ASN A 2 -11.69 -24.00 2.95
C ASN A 2 -10.74 -23.89 1.77
N VAL A 3 -11.29 -24.15 0.61
CA VAL A 3 -10.59 -23.93 -0.64
C VAL A 3 -11.01 -22.57 -1.16
N ILE A 4 -10.04 -21.74 -1.50
CA ILE A 4 -10.34 -20.47 -2.14
C ILE A 4 -10.70 -20.79 -3.59
N GLU A 5 -12.00 -20.92 -3.85
CA GLU A 5 -12.46 -21.24 -5.18
C GLU A 5 -12.29 -20.08 -6.16
N ASN A 6 -12.32 -18.86 -5.62
CA ASN A 6 -12.14 -17.65 -6.43
C ASN A 6 -11.17 -16.73 -5.69
N PRO A 7 -9.86 -16.86 -5.94
CA PRO A 7 -8.86 -16.03 -5.26
C PRO A 7 -9.07 -14.53 -5.49
N ASN A 8 -9.56 -14.15 -6.66
CA ASN A 8 -9.82 -12.73 -6.96
C ASN A 8 -10.90 -12.18 -6.04
N LYS A 9 -11.98 -12.92 -5.85
CA LYS A 9 -13.06 -12.48 -4.97
C LYS A 9 -12.61 -12.44 -3.52
N TYR A 10 -11.86 -13.42 -3.10
CA TYR A 10 -11.36 -13.49 -1.73
C TYR A 10 -10.52 -12.25 -1.38
N TRP A 11 -9.53 -11.95 -2.20
CA TRP A 11 -8.63 -10.82 -1.95
C TRP A 11 -9.34 -9.48 -2.17
N GLU A 12 -10.26 -9.43 -3.11
CA GLU A 12 -11.07 -8.24 -3.34
C GLU A 12 -11.92 -7.91 -2.11
N ASP A 13 -12.53 -8.93 -1.51
CA ASP A 13 -13.34 -8.75 -0.31
C ASP A 13 -12.49 -8.27 0.87
N ILE A 14 -11.28 -8.81 1.03
CA ILE A 14 -10.35 -8.36 2.06
C ILE A 14 -9.94 -6.90 1.82
N ALA A 15 -9.61 -6.57 0.58
CA ALA A 15 -9.24 -5.20 0.25
C ALA A 15 -10.38 -4.23 0.53
N LYS A 16 -11.62 -4.61 0.21
CA LYS A 16 -12.79 -3.79 0.52
C LYS A 16 -12.96 -3.62 2.02
N LYS A 17 -12.78 -4.69 2.77
CA LYS A 17 -12.88 -4.62 4.23
C LYS A 17 -11.89 -3.63 4.83
N LEU A 18 -10.69 -3.59 4.29
CA LEU A 18 -9.63 -2.74 4.82
C LEU A 18 -9.69 -1.31 4.32
N LEU A 19 -10.22 -1.08 3.12
CA LEU A 19 -10.09 0.20 2.44
C LEU A 19 -11.42 0.89 2.13
N LEU A 20 -12.47 0.11 1.85
CA LEU A 20 -13.72 0.68 1.37
C LEU A 20 -14.37 1.54 2.46
N HIS A 21 -14.81 2.72 2.09
CA HIS A 21 -15.45 3.70 2.98
C HIS A 21 -14.54 4.20 4.11
N LYS A 22 -13.24 3.93 4.03
CA LYS A 22 -12.28 4.52 4.95
C LYS A 22 -11.89 5.90 4.48
N ARG A 23 -11.55 6.77 5.43
CA ARG A 23 -11.08 8.11 5.12
C ARG A 23 -9.57 8.16 5.33
N ILE A 24 -8.85 8.70 4.35
CA ILE A 24 -7.42 8.94 4.49
C ILE A 24 -7.25 10.16 5.39
N VAL A 25 -6.55 10.00 6.49
CA VAL A 25 -6.33 11.07 7.47
C VAL A 25 -4.89 11.53 7.52
N ASN A 26 -3.97 10.80 6.89
CA ASN A 26 -2.55 11.15 6.87
C ASN A 26 -1.93 10.64 5.58
N VAL A 27 -1.07 11.44 4.97
CA VAL A 27 -0.32 11.05 3.78
C VAL A 27 1.10 11.59 3.92
N ARG A 28 2.08 10.72 3.72
CA ARG A 28 3.48 11.13 3.70
C ARG A 28 4.30 10.02 3.02
N TYR A 29 5.55 10.30 2.76
CA TYR A 29 6.48 9.24 2.37
C TYR A 29 7.10 8.66 3.64
N LEU A 30 7.55 7.40 3.56
CA LEU A 30 8.35 6.82 4.62
C LEU A 30 9.61 7.65 4.80
N THR A 31 10.07 7.79 6.02
CA THR A 31 11.36 8.43 6.29
C THR A 31 12.48 7.47 5.88
N LEU A 32 13.67 8.01 5.71
CA LEU A 32 14.84 7.19 5.42
C LEU A 32 15.06 6.12 6.50
N GLU A 33 14.88 6.50 7.75
CA GLU A 33 15.02 5.60 8.88
C GLU A 33 13.99 4.46 8.83
N GLU A 34 12.74 4.78 8.51
CA GLU A 34 11.69 3.77 8.38
C GLU A 34 11.98 2.80 7.24
N ALA A 35 12.43 3.32 6.10
CA ALA A 35 12.81 2.47 4.97
C ALA A 35 13.98 1.55 5.35
N GLN A 36 14.97 2.08 6.04
CA GLN A 36 16.12 1.30 6.48
C GLN A 36 15.71 0.19 7.46
N ASP A 37 14.76 0.47 8.35
CA ASP A 37 14.24 -0.53 9.28
C ASP A 37 13.56 -1.69 8.55
N LEU A 38 13.00 -1.43 7.37
CA LEU A 38 12.43 -2.46 6.52
C LEU A 38 13.49 -3.15 5.64
N GLY A 39 14.71 -2.65 5.64
CA GLY A 39 15.76 -3.13 4.75
C GLY A 39 15.63 -2.60 3.33
N TRP A 40 14.93 -1.49 3.16
CA TRP A 40 14.68 -0.91 1.84
C TRP A 40 15.63 0.25 1.56
N TYR A 41 15.97 0.42 0.28
CA TYR A 41 16.77 1.56 -0.18
C TYR A 41 15.88 2.71 -0.65
N GLU A 42 14.64 2.39 -1.05
CA GLU A 42 13.70 3.36 -1.57
C GLU A 42 12.70 3.78 -0.49
N ARG A 43 12.19 4.99 -0.63
CA ARG A 43 11.13 5.52 0.20
C ARG A 43 9.86 5.57 -0.63
N THR A 44 8.79 5.03 -0.10
CA THR A 44 7.51 4.98 -0.79
C THR A 44 6.47 5.84 -0.07
N VAL A 45 5.42 6.20 -0.80
CA VAL A 45 4.30 6.91 -0.21
C VAL A 45 3.62 6.01 0.83
N ALA A 46 3.16 6.61 1.91
CA ALA A 46 2.40 5.94 2.95
C ALA A 46 1.18 6.77 3.28
N PHE A 47 0.07 6.12 3.56
CA PHE A 47 -1.12 6.82 4.00
C PHE A 47 -1.78 6.06 5.15
N GLN A 48 -2.48 6.81 5.98
CA GLN A 48 -3.17 6.26 7.14
C GLN A 48 -4.67 6.48 6.99
N THR A 49 -5.44 5.47 7.29
CA THR A 49 -6.88 5.57 7.29
C THR A 49 -7.40 5.90 8.70
N ASN A 50 -8.67 6.31 8.75
CA ASN A 50 -9.27 6.82 9.99
C ASN A 50 -9.35 5.79 11.11
N ASP A 51 -9.15 4.52 10.82
CA ASP A 51 -9.08 3.47 11.84
C ASP A 51 -7.65 3.21 12.33
N GLY A 52 -6.68 4.01 11.88
CA GLY A 52 -5.31 3.94 12.35
C GLY A 52 -4.38 3.05 11.55
N LEU A 53 -4.88 2.36 10.55
CA LEU A 53 -4.04 1.48 9.72
C LEU A 53 -3.21 2.30 8.75
N TRP A 54 -1.96 1.89 8.57
CA TRP A 54 -1.07 2.48 7.58
C TRP A 54 -0.93 1.55 6.39
N PHE A 55 -0.84 2.15 5.20
CA PHE A 55 -0.68 1.43 3.94
C PHE A 55 0.50 2.02 3.19
N PHE A 56 1.31 1.17 2.61
CA PHE A 56 2.42 1.61 1.75
C PHE A 56 2.75 0.49 0.77
N PRO A 57 3.02 0.80 -0.50
CA PRO A 57 3.23 -0.22 -1.51
C PRO A 57 4.62 -0.84 -1.44
N SER A 58 4.68 -2.15 -1.59
CA SER A 58 5.91 -2.90 -1.75
C SER A 58 5.97 -3.40 -3.18
N ARG A 59 7.17 -3.61 -3.69
CA ARG A 59 7.33 -4.11 -5.06
C ARG A 59 6.93 -5.57 -5.23
N ASP A 60 6.85 -6.31 -4.12
CA ASP A 60 6.41 -7.71 -4.14
C ASP A 60 5.77 -8.09 -2.80
N ASP A 61 5.19 -9.28 -2.76
CA ASP A 61 4.48 -9.79 -1.58
C ASP A 61 5.40 -10.06 -0.40
N GLU A 62 6.68 -10.19 -0.65
CA GLU A 62 7.66 -10.54 0.38
C GLU A 62 8.27 -9.31 1.05
N GLY A 63 7.97 -8.12 0.55
CA GLY A 63 8.50 -6.89 1.14
C GLY A 63 9.95 -6.62 0.81
N ASN A 64 10.40 -6.99 -0.38
CA ASN A 64 11.80 -6.86 -0.76
C ASN A 64 12.22 -5.45 -1.20
N GLY A 65 11.29 -4.52 -1.22
CA GLY A 65 11.61 -3.13 -1.59
C GLY A 65 10.36 -2.30 -1.68
N GLY A 66 10.53 -0.99 -1.70
CA GLY A 66 9.43 -0.06 -1.86
C GLY A 66 8.87 -0.10 -3.27
N GLY A 67 7.58 0.14 -3.40
CA GLY A 67 6.89 0.17 -4.68
C GLY A 67 6.31 1.55 -4.97
N ALA A 68 6.05 1.81 -6.23
CA ALA A 68 5.34 3.00 -6.65
C ALA A 68 3.84 2.75 -6.55
N LEU A 69 3.10 3.80 -6.29
CA LEU A 69 1.64 3.72 -6.29
C LEU A 69 1.13 4.32 -7.58
N PHE A 70 0.53 3.49 -8.42
CA PHE A 70 -0.07 3.96 -9.66
C PHE A 70 -1.47 4.47 -9.40
N THR A 71 -1.83 5.51 -10.13
CA THR A 71 -3.16 6.10 -10.05
C THR A 71 -3.75 6.21 -11.44
N SER A 72 -5.05 6.45 -11.51
CA SER A 72 -5.71 6.71 -12.80
C SER A 72 -5.86 8.21 -13.07
N ASP A 73 -5.18 9.04 -12.30
CA ASP A 73 -5.18 10.49 -12.54
C ASP A 73 -4.47 10.77 -13.86
N GLU A 74 -5.05 11.64 -14.69
CA GLU A 74 -4.51 11.92 -16.02
C GLU A 74 -3.15 12.59 -15.99
N LYS A 75 -2.89 13.39 -14.99
CA LYS A 75 -1.62 14.13 -14.88
C LYS A 75 -0.60 13.42 -14.01
N GLU A 76 -1.08 12.82 -12.93
CA GLU A 76 -0.20 12.20 -11.94
C GLU A 76 -0.54 10.72 -11.86
N SER A 77 -0.12 9.97 -12.86
CA SER A 77 -0.44 8.54 -12.97
C SER A 77 0.42 7.65 -12.08
N CYS A 78 1.45 8.21 -11.47
CA CYS A 78 2.35 7.42 -10.62
C CYS A 78 2.90 8.28 -9.49
N LEU A 79 2.78 7.78 -8.26
CA LEU A 79 3.49 8.31 -7.12
C LEU A 79 4.75 7.46 -6.95
N PRO A 80 5.91 7.98 -7.32
CA PRO A 80 7.12 7.17 -7.42
C PRO A 80 7.74 6.86 -6.06
N VAL A 81 8.69 5.94 -6.07
CA VAL A 81 9.59 5.79 -4.93
C VAL A 81 10.64 6.91 -4.96
N MET A 82 11.16 7.24 -3.83
CA MET A 82 12.19 8.26 -3.71
C MET A 82 13.46 7.71 -3.06
#